data_937a9cca385a3b0f5635b5750a2f7c8f
#
_entry.id   937a9cca385a3b0f5635b5750a2f7c8f
#
_cell.length_a   1.000
_cell.length_b   1.000
_cell.length_c   1.000
_cell.angle_alpha   90.00
_cell.angle_beta   90.00
_cell.angle_gamma   90.00
#
_symmetry.space_group_name_H-M   'P 1'
#
loop_
_entity.id
_entity.type
_entity.pdbx_description
1 polymer ?
#
loop_
_entity_poly.entity_id
_entity_poly.type
_entity_poly.pdbx_seq_one_letter_code
_entity_poly.pdbx_strand_id
1 'polypeptide(L)'
;MEDEKIIELYFERKESAITETALKYGNYLYKIAYNILLNNEDSEESVNDTYLGAWNAVPPEKPRIFSAFLSKITRYISLNKWRSKKTEKRGSGEVDLAFEEIEECVPSNNSVFEEIETKELAKMISDFLKKLPETERVIFIRRYYYFDSVSDICKKFGFSKSKTSTLLCRTRKKILSFLEKEGVLDERR
;
A
#
# COMPACT_ATOMS: atom_id res chain seq x y z
N MET A 1 18.34 12.17 9.95
CA MET A 1 18.66 13.06 8.81
C MET A 1 17.38 13.47 8.08
N GLU A 2 17.32 14.67 7.44
CA GLU A 2 16.19 15.09 6.60
C GLU A 2 16.15 14.32 5.28
N ASP A 3 14.95 14.18 4.67
CA ASP A 3 14.76 13.35 3.46
C ASP A 3 15.58 13.85 2.27
N GLU A 4 15.65 15.18 2.10
CA GLU A 4 16.39 15.81 1.02
C GLU A 4 17.87 15.43 1.06
N LYS A 5 18.48 15.44 2.26
CA LYS A 5 19.87 15.05 2.45
C LYS A 5 20.11 13.56 2.20
N ILE A 6 19.15 12.70 2.57
CA ILE A 6 19.24 11.27 2.25
C ILE A 6 19.19 11.07 0.74
N ILE A 7 18.27 11.75 0.05
CA ILE A 7 18.15 11.69 -1.41
C ILE A 7 19.43 12.18 -2.09
N GLU A 8 20.06 13.27 -1.59
CA GLU A 8 21.34 13.75 -2.09
C GLU A 8 22.43 12.69 -1.99
N LEU A 9 22.51 11.95 -0.87
CA LEU A 9 23.48 10.85 -0.72
C LEU A 9 23.26 9.74 -1.77
N TYR A 10 22.01 9.44 -2.15
CA TYR A 10 21.72 8.51 -3.25
C TYR A 10 22.20 9.06 -4.59
N PHE A 11 22.02 10.35 -4.87
CA PHE A 11 22.53 10.98 -6.10
C PHE A 11 24.05 10.99 -6.15
N GLU A 12 24.70 11.15 -5.01
CA GLU A 12 26.17 11.07 -4.88
C GLU A 12 26.71 9.64 -4.85
N ARG A 13 25.83 8.62 -4.92
CA ARG A 13 26.20 7.20 -4.83
C ARG A 13 27.00 6.86 -3.56
N LYS A 14 26.70 7.51 -2.44
CA LYS A 14 27.30 7.22 -1.15
C LYS A 14 26.54 6.11 -0.43
N GLU A 15 27.23 5.05 0.00
CA GLU A 15 26.64 3.92 0.73
C GLU A 15 25.93 4.36 2.02
N SER A 16 26.35 5.48 2.63
CA SER A 16 25.68 6.07 3.78
C SER A 16 24.20 6.40 3.52
N ALA A 17 23.76 6.57 2.26
CA ALA A 17 22.35 6.74 1.90
C ALA A 17 21.51 5.56 2.40
N ILE A 18 21.99 4.33 2.23
CA ILE A 18 21.31 3.10 2.68
C ILE A 18 21.24 3.08 4.21
N THR A 19 22.36 3.36 4.87
CA THR A 19 22.41 3.39 6.35
C THR A 19 21.43 4.41 6.94
N GLU A 20 21.42 5.64 6.41
CA GLU A 20 20.52 6.69 6.87
C GLU A 20 19.04 6.35 6.58
N THR A 21 18.77 5.72 5.45
CA THR A 21 17.42 5.22 5.12
C THR A 21 16.99 4.13 6.11
N ALA A 22 17.86 3.19 6.42
CA ALA A 22 17.58 2.12 7.37
C ALA A 22 17.32 2.66 8.78
N LEU A 23 18.14 3.60 9.25
CA LEU A 23 17.96 4.25 10.56
C LEU A 23 16.62 5.00 10.65
N LYS A 24 16.23 5.72 9.60
CA LYS A 24 15.03 6.55 9.62
C LYS A 24 13.75 5.75 9.33
N TYR A 25 13.79 4.81 8.41
CA TYR A 25 12.62 4.16 7.85
C TYR A 25 12.53 2.65 8.07
N GLY A 26 13.58 1.99 8.56
CA GLY A 26 13.65 0.53 8.69
C GLY A 26 12.45 -0.07 9.40
N ASN A 27 12.09 0.42 10.59
CA ASN A 27 10.93 -0.06 11.35
C ASN A 27 9.61 0.18 10.63
N TYR A 28 9.48 1.30 9.92
CA TYR A 28 8.29 1.63 9.15
C TYR A 28 8.11 0.68 7.95
N LEU A 29 9.17 0.43 7.20
CA LEU A 29 9.17 -0.47 6.06
C LEU A 29 8.96 -1.92 6.51
N TYR A 30 9.61 -2.33 7.59
CA TYR A 30 9.41 -3.64 8.20
C TYR A 30 7.95 -3.88 8.58
N LYS A 31 7.28 -2.89 9.18
CA LYS A 31 5.86 -3.01 9.52
C LYS A 31 4.99 -3.23 8.28
N ILE A 32 5.28 -2.54 7.16
CA ILE A 32 4.57 -2.73 5.89
C ILE A 32 4.78 -4.16 5.37
N ALA A 33 6.03 -4.61 5.32
CA ALA A 33 6.35 -5.95 4.87
C ALA A 33 5.70 -7.03 5.76
N TYR A 34 5.79 -6.86 7.07
CA TYR A 34 5.23 -7.82 8.03
C TYR A 34 3.71 -7.90 7.97
N ASN A 35 3.00 -6.78 7.78
CA ASN A 35 1.55 -6.80 7.59
C ASN A 35 1.12 -7.64 6.38
N ILE A 36 1.99 -7.75 5.38
CA ILE A 36 1.72 -8.51 4.15
C ILE A 36 2.16 -9.96 4.29
N LEU A 37 3.36 -10.20 4.83
CA LEU A 37 4.03 -11.51 4.77
C LEU A 37 3.80 -12.37 6.02
N LEU A 38 3.53 -11.74 7.17
CA LEU A 38 3.38 -12.40 8.48
C LEU A 38 4.55 -13.33 8.83
N ASN A 39 5.73 -13.02 8.32
CA ASN A 39 6.97 -13.76 8.54
C ASN A 39 8.12 -12.78 8.74
N ASN A 40 8.93 -12.97 9.78
CA ASN A 40 10.01 -12.06 10.14
C ASN A 40 11.13 -12.06 9.08
N GLU A 41 11.61 -13.24 8.68
CA GLU A 41 12.72 -13.40 7.75
C GLU A 41 12.38 -12.81 6.37
N ASP A 42 11.21 -13.16 5.84
CA ASP A 42 10.71 -12.60 4.58
C ASP A 42 10.54 -11.08 4.63
N SER A 43 10.13 -10.57 5.79
CA SER A 43 9.93 -9.13 5.98
C SER A 43 11.25 -8.38 6.00
N GLU A 44 12.26 -8.90 6.70
CA GLU A 44 13.62 -8.35 6.72
C GLU A 44 14.24 -8.37 5.33
N GLU A 45 14.11 -9.50 4.61
CA GLU A 45 14.58 -9.60 3.23
C GLU A 45 13.90 -8.58 2.32
N SER A 46 12.56 -8.43 2.42
CA SER A 46 11.83 -7.43 1.61
C SER A 46 12.23 -5.99 1.93
N VAL A 47 12.63 -5.70 3.17
CA VAL A 47 13.17 -4.39 3.55
C VAL A 47 14.56 -4.17 2.93
N ASN A 48 15.42 -5.18 2.96
CA ASN A 48 16.74 -5.11 2.32
C ASN A 48 16.64 -4.93 0.81
N ASP A 49 15.72 -5.67 0.17
CA ASP A 49 15.41 -5.51 -1.26
C ASP A 49 14.85 -4.11 -1.57
N THR A 50 14.13 -3.50 -0.62
CA THR A 50 13.65 -2.12 -0.76
C THR A 50 14.82 -1.13 -0.82
N TYR A 51 15.84 -1.31 0.01
CA TYR A 51 17.05 -0.46 -0.04
C TYR A 51 17.77 -0.58 -1.38
N LEU A 52 17.91 -1.81 -1.87
CA LEU A 52 18.49 -2.07 -3.21
C LEU A 52 17.64 -1.45 -4.31
N GLY A 53 16.31 -1.60 -4.23
CA GLY A 53 15.38 -0.98 -5.16
C GLY A 53 15.47 0.54 -5.19
N ALA A 54 15.58 1.17 -4.02
CA ALA A 54 15.80 2.61 -3.90
C ALA A 54 17.13 3.04 -4.47
N TRP A 55 18.20 2.28 -4.18
CA TRP A 55 19.54 2.52 -4.73
C TRP A 55 19.56 2.49 -6.25
N ASN A 56 18.85 1.55 -6.86
CA ASN A 56 18.81 1.41 -8.31
C ASN A 56 17.93 2.46 -8.99
N ALA A 57 16.88 2.93 -8.31
CA ALA A 57 15.94 3.89 -8.87
C ALA A 57 16.40 5.36 -8.71
N VAL A 58 17.17 5.68 -7.69
CA VAL A 58 17.67 7.04 -7.40
C VAL A 58 19.18 7.11 -7.60
N PRO A 59 19.71 7.90 -8.55
CA PRO A 59 19.01 8.55 -9.65
C PRO A 59 18.59 7.56 -10.75
N PRO A 60 17.76 7.91 -11.72
CA PRO A 60 17.31 9.27 -12.07
C PRO A 60 16.07 9.76 -11.32
N GLU A 61 15.31 8.88 -10.62
CA GLU A 61 14.12 9.31 -9.91
C GLU A 61 14.46 10.26 -8.75
N LYS A 62 13.69 11.35 -8.63
CA LYS A 62 13.78 12.29 -7.51
C LYS A 62 12.43 12.34 -6.78
N PRO A 63 12.22 11.45 -5.77
CA PRO A 63 10.94 11.39 -5.09
C PRO A 63 10.65 12.65 -4.28
N ARG A 64 9.42 13.19 -4.41
CA ARG A 64 8.97 14.35 -3.62
C ARG A 64 8.67 13.99 -2.17
N ILE A 65 8.19 12.78 -1.92
CA ILE A 65 7.88 12.23 -0.60
C ILE A 65 8.60 10.90 -0.49
N PHE A 66 9.75 10.91 0.17
CA PHE A 66 10.66 9.77 0.21
C PHE A 66 10.05 8.56 0.92
N SER A 67 9.32 8.78 2.03
CA SER A 67 8.61 7.70 2.73
C SER A 67 7.56 7.01 1.85
N ALA A 68 6.82 7.76 1.02
CA ALA A 68 5.83 7.19 0.10
C ALA A 68 6.50 6.39 -1.02
N PHE A 69 7.64 6.87 -1.54
CA PHE A 69 8.45 6.18 -2.53
C PHE A 69 8.95 4.83 -1.99
N LEU A 70 9.57 4.82 -0.81
CA LEU A 70 10.05 3.60 -0.17
C LEU A 70 8.91 2.62 0.13
N SER A 71 7.78 3.11 0.68
CA SER A 71 6.64 2.24 0.98
C SER A 71 6.03 1.59 -0.27
N LYS A 72 6.05 2.27 -1.42
CA LYS A 72 5.62 1.71 -2.71
C LYS A 72 6.51 0.53 -3.12
N ILE A 73 7.83 0.68 -3.01
CA ILE A 73 8.80 -0.38 -3.32
C ILE A 73 8.60 -1.57 -2.38
N THR A 74 8.59 -1.32 -1.06
CA THR A 74 8.40 -2.38 -0.05
C THR A 74 7.11 -3.15 -0.28
N ARG A 75 6.00 -2.43 -0.52
CA ARG A 75 4.70 -3.04 -0.78
C ARG A 75 4.72 -3.91 -2.04
N TYR A 76 5.31 -3.43 -3.12
CA TYR A 76 5.44 -4.18 -4.37
C TYR A 76 6.22 -5.48 -4.18
N ILE A 77 7.39 -5.42 -3.54
CA ILE A 77 8.23 -6.58 -3.26
C ILE A 77 7.49 -7.58 -2.37
N SER A 78 6.89 -7.11 -1.27
CA SER A 78 6.17 -7.96 -0.32
C SER A 78 4.95 -8.63 -0.94
N LEU A 79 4.17 -7.94 -1.78
CA LEU A 79 3.02 -8.52 -2.46
C LEU A 79 3.44 -9.56 -3.50
N ASN A 80 4.53 -9.34 -4.24
CA ASN A 80 5.05 -10.33 -5.18
C ASN A 80 5.51 -11.59 -4.44
N LYS A 81 6.22 -11.43 -3.33
CA LYS A 81 6.63 -12.56 -2.47
C LYS A 81 5.43 -13.30 -1.87
N TRP A 82 4.42 -12.58 -1.40
CA TRP A 82 3.16 -13.16 -0.90
C TRP A 82 2.44 -13.95 -1.99
N ARG A 83 2.31 -13.41 -3.21
CA ARG A 83 1.68 -14.09 -4.34
C ARG A 83 2.40 -15.39 -4.71
N SER A 84 3.73 -15.38 -4.76
CA SER A 84 4.52 -16.59 -5.07
C SER A 84 4.33 -17.69 -4.03
N LYS A 85 4.15 -17.33 -2.76
CA LYS A 85 3.93 -18.28 -1.65
C LYS A 85 2.47 -18.72 -1.47
N LYS A 86 1.50 -17.97 -2.00
CA LYS A 86 0.06 -18.30 -1.89
C LYS A 86 -0.29 -19.61 -2.59
N THR A 87 0.50 -20.04 -3.57
CA THR A 87 0.36 -21.35 -4.23
C THR A 87 0.66 -22.51 -3.29
N GLU A 88 1.39 -22.29 -2.18
CA GLU A 88 1.80 -23.36 -1.26
C GLU A 88 0.99 -23.42 0.05
N LYS A 89 0.41 -22.31 0.51
CA LYS A 89 -0.35 -22.27 1.78
C LYS A 89 -1.55 -21.32 1.70
N ARG A 90 -2.77 -21.85 1.81
CA ARG A 90 -3.97 -21.06 2.10
C ARG A 90 -3.90 -20.59 3.56
N GLY A 91 -3.64 -19.29 3.78
CA GLY A 91 -3.64 -18.67 5.11
C GLY A 91 -4.52 -17.42 5.10
N SER A 92 -5.43 -17.31 6.08
CA SER A 92 -6.31 -16.16 6.29
C SER A 92 -5.54 -15.02 6.97
N GLY A 93 -4.68 -14.32 6.23
CA GLY A 93 -3.98 -13.13 6.71
C GLY A 93 -4.78 -11.85 6.51
N GLU A 94 -4.33 -10.74 7.10
CA GLU A 94 -4.95 -9.41 6.93
C GLU A 94 -5.00 -8.98 5.46
N VAL A 95 -4.06 -9.46 4.63
CA VAL A 95 -4.02 -9.22 3.19
C VAL A 95 -5.19 -9.92 2.48
N ASP A 96 -5.44 -11.19 2.78
CA ASP A 96 -6.56 -11.93 2.21
C ASP A 96 -7.89 -11.27 2.58
N LEU A 97 -8.08 -10.93 3.87
CA LEU A 97 -9.26 -10.21 4.35
C LEU A 97 -9.44 -8.85 3.67
N ALA A 98 -8.37 -8.08 3.49
CA ALA A 98 -8.45 -6.79 2.84
C ALA A 98 -8.79 -6.92 1.35
N PHE A 99 -8.27 -7.95 0.66
CA PHE A 99 -8.64 -8.23 -0.72
C PHE A 99 -10.10 -8.68 -0.84
N GLU A 100 -10.57 -9.61 -0.01
CA GLU A 100 -11.97 -10.04 0.02
C GLU A 100 -12.91 -8.84 0.26
N GLU A 101 -12.58 -7.98 1.22
CA GLU A 101 -13.36 -6.77 1.50
C GLU A 101 -13.42 -5.80 0.31
N ILE A 102 -12.35 -5.66 -0.49
CA ILE A 102 -12.30 -4.68 -1.59
C ILE A 102 -12.81 -5.26 -2.90
N GLU A 103 -12.71 -6.58 -3.12
CA GLU A 103 -13.27 -7.26 -4.29
C GLU A 103 -14.79 -7.07 -4.41
N GLU A 104 -15.49 -6.85 -3.29
CA GLU A 104 -16.91 -6.45 -3.31
C GLU A 104 -17.16 -5.12 -4.04
N CYS A 105 -16.13 -4.29 -4.24
CA CYS A 105 -16.25 -2.93 -4.73
C CYS A 105 -15.43 -2.63 -6.00
N VAL A 106 -14.42 -3.44 -6.30
CA VAL A 106 -13.54 -3.26 -7.45
C VAL A 106 -13.36 -4.62 -8.13
N PRO A 107 -13.89 -4.81 -9.33
CA PRO A 107 -13.78 -6.09 -10.03
C PRO A 107 -12.32 -6.39 -10.35
N SER A 108 -11.92 -7.65 -10.18
CA SER A 108 -10.67 -8.16 -10.68
C SER A 108 -10.80 -8.41 -12.19
N ASN A 109 -10.23 -7.55 -13.00
CA ASN A 109 -10.16 -7.76 -14.45
C ASN A 109 -8.93 -8.60 -14.79
N ASN A 110 -9.12 -9.70 -15.49
CA ASN A 110 -8.08 -10.65 -15.90
C ASN A 110 -7.71 -10.53 -17.40
N SER A 111 -7.65 -9.35 -18.00
CA SER A 111 -7.33 -9.21 -19.41
C SER A 111 -6.09 -8.36 -19.71
N VAL A 112 -5.44 -8.64 -20.84
CA VAL A 112 -4.13 -8.10 -21.26
C VAL A 112 -4.16 -6.62 -21.71
N PHE A 113 -5.33 -5.99 -21.82
CA PHE A 113 -5.48 -4.55 -22.11
C PHE A 113 -5.24 -3.63 -20.88
N GLU A 114 -4.78 -4.19 -19.79
CA GLU A 114 -4.91 -3.74 -18.41
C GLU A 114 -3.94 -2.66 -17.94
N GLU A 115 -2.80 -2.39 -18.57
CA GLU A 115 -1.84 -1.47 -17.93
C GLU A 115 -2.29 0.00 -18.00
N ILE A 116 -2.94 0.39 -19.10
CA ILE A 116 -3.41 1.78 -19.28
C ILE A 116 -4.68 1.97 -18.45
N GLU A 117 -5.65 1.07 -18.57
CA GLU A 117 -6.90 1.09 -17.79
C GLU A 117 -6.65 1.00 -16.29
N THR A 118 -5.69 0.17 -15.84
CA THR A 118 -5.31 0.06 -14.43
C THR A 118 -4.72 1.36 -13.89
N LYS A 119 -3.91 2.08 -14.67
CA LYS A 119 -3.35 3.38 -14.27
C LYS A 119 -4.42 4.46 -14.19
N GLU A 120 -5.36 4.48 -15.13
CA GLU A 120 -6.49 5.42 -15.12
C GLU A 120 -7.42 5.14 -13.94
N LEU A 121 -7.80 3.89 -13.72
CA LEU A 121 -8.60 3.48 -12.57
C LEU A 121 -7.93 3.85 -11.24
N ALA A 122 -6.63 3.57 -11.09
CA ALA A 122 -5.88 3.94 -9.89
C ALA A 122 -5.86 5.45 -9.67
N LYS A 123 -5.74 6.23 -10.74
CA LYS A 123 -5.82 7.70 -10.68
C LYS A 123 -7.21 8.17 -10.27
N MET A 124 -8.27 7.61 -10.86
CA MET A 124 -9.65 7.94 -10.52
C MET A 124 -9.95 7.66 -9.05
N ILE A 125 -9.59 6.48 -8.55
CA ILE A 125 -9.74 6.11 -7.13
C ILE A 125 -8.92 7.07 -6.24
N SER A 126 -7.69 7.38 -6.61
CA SER A 126 -6.84 8.31 -5.86
C SER A 126 -7.46 9.70 -5.77
N ASP A 127 -8.00 10.23 -6.87
CA ASP A 127 -8.62 11.55 -6.92
C ASP A 127 -9.96 11.57 -6.17
N PHE A 128 -10.70 10.47 -6.19
CA PHE A 128 -11.89 10.30 -5.35
C PHE A 128 -11.54 10.30 -3.86
N LEU A 129 -10.53 9.53 -3.45
CA LEU A 129 -10.08 9.48 -2.06
C LEU A 129 -9.65 10.85 -1.53
N LYS A 130 -9.06 11.71 -2.36
CA LYS A 130 -8.69 13.09 -1.97
C LYS A 130 -9.90 13.96 -1.60
N LYS A 131 -11.08 13.66 -2.15
CA LYS A 131 -12.33 14.39 -1.87
C LYS A 131 -13.00 13.93 -0.58
N LEU A 132 -12.60 12.79 -0.01
CA LEU A 132 -13.14 12.28 1.24
C LEU A 132 -12.60 13.07 2.46
N PRO A 133 -13.36 13.10 3.57
CA PRO A 133 -12.86 13.56 4.85
C PRO A 133 -11.54 12.87 5.19
N GLU A 134 -10.60 13.62 5.75
CA GLU A 134 -9.25 13.12 6.03
C GLU A 134 -9.24 11.81 6.82
N THR A 135 -10.06 11.72 7.87
CA THR A 135 -10.16 10.52 8.71
C THR A 135 -10.61 9.29 7.90
N GLU A 136 -11.63 9.42 7.06
CA GLU A 136 -12.11 8.31 6.21
C GLU A 136 -11.02 7.87 5.23
N ARG A 137 -10.39 8.84 4.57
CA ARG A 137 -9.30 8.60 3.62
C ARG A 137 -8.13 7.89 4.28
N VAL A 138 -7.66 8.39 5.42
CA VAL A 138 -6.49 7.81 6.10
C VAL A 138 -6.79 6.40 6.60
N ILE A 139 -7.96 6.14 7.18
CA ILE A 139 -8.37 4.81 7.63
C ILE A 139 -8.45 3.84 6.44
N PHE A 140 -9.01 4.27 5.31
CA PHE A 140 -9.09 3.47 4.09
C PHE A 140 -7.68 3.11 3.56
N ILE A 141 -6.79 4.10 3.43
CA ILE A 141 -5.41 3.87 2.98
C ILE A 141 -4.67 2.93 3.94
N ARG A 142 -4.86 3.07 5.25
CA ARG A 142 -4.22 2.17 6.21
C ARG A 142 -4.70 0.74 6.06
N ARG A 143 -5.98 0.52 5.85
CA ARG A 143 -6.56 -0.82 5.68
C ARG A 143 -6.12 -1.48 4.36
N TYR A 144 -6.28 -0.77 3.23
CA TYR A 144 -6.15 -1.38 1.90
C TYR A 144 -4.81 -1.13 1.21
N TYR A 145 -4.06 -0.15 1.64
CA TYR A 145 -2.72 0.10 1.12
C TYR A 145 -1.63 -0.44 2.04
N TYR A 146 -1.74 -0.23 3.35
CA TYR A 146 -0.74 -0.69 4.33
C TYR A 146 -1.10 -2.02 4.99
N PHE A 147 -2.27 -2.56 4.74
CA PHE A 147 -2.81 -3.80 5.33
C PHE A 147 -2.80 -3.81 6.87
N ASP A 148 -2.97 -2.63 7.48
CA ASP A 148 -3.12 -2.56 8.93
C ASP A 148 -4.38 -3.33 9.35
N SER A 149 -4.29 -4.07 10.47
CA SER A 149 -5.46 -4.73 11.04
C SER A 149 -6.49 -3.70 11.53
N VAL A 150 -7.77 -4.08 11.53
CA VAL A 150 -8.83 -3.22 12.11
C VAL A 150 -8.50 -2.87 13.56
N SER A 151 -7.90 -3.80 14.32
CA SER A 151 -7.47 -3.58 15.70
C SER A 151 -6.39 -2.49 15.82
N ASP A 152 -5.39 -2.48 14.93
CA ASP A 152 -4.33 -1.47 14.93
C ASP A 152 -4.88 -0.09 14.55
N ILE A 153 -5.80 -0.05 13.58
CA ILE A 153 -6.49 1.18 13.20
C ILE A 153 -7.28 1.73 14.39
N CYS A 154 -8.04 0.87 15.10
CA CYS A 154 -8.78 1.27 16.29
C CYS A 154 -7.87 1.88 17.35
N LYS A 155 -6.76 1.23 17.66
CA LYS A 155 -5.77 1.72 18.64
C LYS A 155 -5.21 3.08 18.23
N LYS A 156 -4.86 3.23 16.94
CA LYS A 156 -4.23 4.44 16.42
C LYS A 156 -5.15 5.67 16.43
N PHE A 157 -6.44 5.47 16.14
CA PHE A 157 -7.42 6.56 16.03
C PHE A 157 -8.32 6.71 17.24
N GLY A 158 -8.19 5.86 18.26
CA GLY A 158 -9.07 5.87 19.43
C GLY A 158 -10.52 5.53 19.10
N PHE A 159 -10.76 4.71 18.05
CA PHE A 159 -12.11 4.34 17.62
C PHE A 159 -12.48 2.93 18.08
N SER A 160 -13.77 2.70 18.29
CA SER A 160 -14.28 1.34 18.50
C SER A 160 -14.19 0.52 17.20
N LYS A 161 -14.13 -0.80 17.34
CA LYS A 161 -14.14 -1.74 16.21
C LYS A 161 -15.36 -1.51 15.31
N SER A 162 -16.54 -1.34 15.91
CA SER A 162 -17.78 -1.07 15.19
C SER A 162 -17.71 0.21 14.36
N LYS A 163 -17.21 1.32 14.94
CA LYS A 163 -17.04 2.59 14.23
C LYS A 163 -16.07 2.45 13.05
N THR A 164 -14.92 1.80 13.25
CA THR A 164 -13.91 1.59 12.21
C THR A 164 -14.47 0.74 11.07
N SER A 165 -15.10 -0.39 11.38
CA SER A 165 -15.71 -1.28 10.36
C SER A 165 -16.82 -0.57 9.60
N THR A 166 -17.64 0.24 10.27
CA THR A 166 -18.71 1.03 9.63
C THR A 166 -18.13 2.07 8.68
N LEU A 167 -17.05 2.78 9.07
CA LEU A 167 -16.38 3.74 8.21
C LEU A 167 -15.79 3.06 6.96
N LEU A 168 -15.09 1.95 7.12
CA LEU A 168 -14.54 1.18 6.00
C LEU A 168 -15.64 0.72 5.05
N CYS A 169 -16.72 0.13 5.57
CA CYS A 169 -17.87 -0.32 4.76
C CYS A 169 -18.51 0.85 3.98
N ARG A 170 -18.77 1.97 4.64
CA ARG A 170 -19.33 3.17 3.99
C ARG A 170 -18.42 3.73 2.91
N THR A 171 -17.10 3.76 3.16
CA THR A 171 -16.13 4.25 2.18
C THR A 171 -16.07 3.34 0.96
N ARG A 172 -16.09 2.02 1.15
CA ARG A 172 -16.18 1.05 0.03
C ARG A 172 -17.43 1.30 -0.82
N LYS A 173 -18.60 1.44 -0.19
CA LYS A 173 -19.85 1.75 -0.90
C LYS A 173 -19.80 3.07 -1.67
N LYS A 174 -19.17 4.10 -1.11
CA LYS A 174 -18.96 5.38 -1.81
C LYS A 174 -18.10 5.21 -3.06
N ILE A 175 -17.02 4.39 -2.97
CA ILE A 175 -16.14 4.09 -4.11
C ILE A 175 -16.92 3.31 -5.16
N LEU A 176 -17.66 2.27 -4.77
CA LEU A 176 -18.48 1.48 -5.68
C LEU A 176 -19.46 2.38 -6.47
N SER A 177 -20.27 3.18 -5.76
CA SER A 177 -21.21 4.12 -6.41
C SER A 177 -20.51 5.17 -7.28
N PHE A 178 -19.27 5.54 -6.97
CA PHE A 178 -18.49 6.43 -7.81
C PHE A 178 -18.05 5.73 -9.10
N LEU A 179 -17.53 4.51 -9.02
CA LEU A 179 -17.07 3.74 -10.19
C LEU A 179 -18.24 3.35 -11.12
N GLU A 180 -19.42 3.06 -10.56
CA GLU A 180 -20.64 2.83 -11.34
C GLU A 180 -21.04 4.08 -12.13
N LYS A 181 -21.02 5.26 -11.50
CA LYS A 181 -21.33 6.54 -12.17
C LYS A 181 -20.36 6.94 -13.26
N GLU A 182 -19.08 6.58 -13.09
CA GLU A 182 -18.05 6.82 -14.10
C GLU A 182 -18.05 5.75 -15.23
N GLY A 183 -18.99 4.79 -15.17
CA GLY A 183 -19.13 3.74 -16.20
C GLY A 183 -18.00 2.71 -16.20
N VAL A 184 -17.22 2.64 -15.11
CA VAL A 184 -16.13 1.67 -14.95
C VAL A 184 -16.68 0.29 -14.56
N LEU A 185 -17.84 0.26 -13.93
CA LEU A 185 -18.57 -0.95 -13.52
C LEU A 185 -19.90 -1.00 -14.26
N ASP A 186 -20.19 -2.13 -14.87
CA ASP A 186 -21.52 -2.37 -15.45
C ASP A 186 -22.57 -2.40 -14.35
N GLU A 187 -23.70 -1.70 -14.53
CA GLU A 187 -24.85 -1.64 -13.57
C GLU A 187 -25.51 -3.01 -13.31
N ARG A 188 -24.90 -4.12 -13.75
CA ARG A 188 -25.44 -5.47 -13.67
C ARG A 188 -24.86 -6.25 -12.49
N ARG A 189 -25.37 -5.92 -11.29
CA ARG A 189 -25.46 -6.88 -10.17
C ARG A 189 -26.75 -6.70 -9.42
#